data_af68f937a105d0ba7c57e33aac6443e8
#
_entry.id   af68f937a105d0ba7c57e33aac6443e8
#
_cell.length_a   1.000
_cell.length_b   1.000
_cell.length_c   1.000
_cell.angle_alpha   90.00
_cell.angle_beta   90.00
_cell.angle_gamma   90.00
#
_symmetry.space_group_name_H-M   'P 1'
#
loop_
_entity.id
_entity.type
_entity.pdbx_description
1 polymer ?
#
loop_
_entity_poly.entity_id
_entity_poly.type
_entity_poly.pdbx_seq_one_letter_code
_entity_poly.pdbx_strand_id
1 'polypeptide(L)'
;MAETEKEAYLALIAARDPEIRTLLDQGFEFVTNAFKAGAAPSGMKARTDREHVRRLQQDGYQVAVTAAYDEQRQLRPSLSAIWRKKP
;
A
#
# COMPACT_ATOMS: atom_id res chain seq x y z
N MET A 1 7.37 16.48 9.79
CA MET A 1 7.79 15.33 10.18
C MET A 1 7.29 14.12 9.53
N ALA A 2 6.38 14.27 8.65
CA ALA A 2 5.78 13.15 7.99
C ALA A 2 6.80 12.25 7.30
N GLU A 3 7.84 12.80 6.70
CA GLU A 3 8.86 12.01 6.01
C GLU A 3 9.59 11.05 6.95
N THR A 4 10.07 11.55 8.07
CA THR A 4 10.80 10.72 9.02
C THR A 4 9.91 9.66 9.65
N GLU A 5 8.67 10.02 9.98
CA GLU A 5 7.71 9.07 10.55
C GLU A 5 7.33 8.01 9.54
N LYS A 6 7.13 8.41 8.28
CA LYS A 6 6.82 7.50 7.20
C LYS A 6 7.96 6.51 6.96
N GLU A 7 9.20 7.01 6.93
CA GLU A 7 10.36 6.16 6.74
C GLU A 7 10.51 5.14 7.86
N ALA A 8 10.30 5.57 9.11
CA ALA A 8 10.35 4.67 10.25
C ALA A 8 9.26 3.60 10.19
N TYR A 9 8.05 4.00 9.83
CA TYR A 9 6.95 3.06 9.67
C TYR A 9 7.27 2.02 8.60
N LEU A 10 7.72 2.47 7.42
CA LEU A 10 8.04 1.56 6.32
C LEU A 10 9.17 0.61 6.68
N ALA A 11 10.19 1.10 7.38
CA ALA A 11 11.28 0.23 7.82
C ALA A 11 10.80 -0.85 8.77
N LEU A 12 9.87 -0.51 9.67
CA LEU A 12 9.36 -1.47 10.64
C LEU A 12 8.48 -2.54 10.00
N ILE A 13 7.61 -2.17 9.05
CA ILE A 13 6.81 -3.19 8.37
C ILE A 13 7.65 -4.02 7.42
N ALA A 14 8.67 -3.44 6.80
CA ALA A 14 9.58 -4.18 5.93
C ALA A 14 10.37 -5.23 6.71
N ALA A 15 10.67 -4.97 7.97
CA ALA A 15 11.36 -5.94 8.82
C ALA A 15 10.50 -7.18 9.10
N ARG A 16 9.20 -7.05 9.01
CA ARG A 16 8.25 -8.15 9.26
C ARG A 16 7.77 -8.83 7.99
N ASP A 17 7.78 -8.10 6.89
CA ASP A 17 7.16 -8.56 5.65
C ASP A 17 8.19 -8.55 4.52
N PRO A 18 8.69 -9.73 4.13
CA PRO A 18 9.70 -9.82 3.07
C PRO A 18 9.24 -9.27 1.72
N GLU A 19 7.95 -9.36 1.40
CA GLU A 19 7.43 -8.79 0.16
C GLU A 19 7.60 -7.27 0.14
N ILE A 20 7.28 -6.63 1.25
CA ILE A 20 7.42 -5.16 1.36
C ILE A 20 8.89 -4.79 1.27
N ARG A 21 9.76 -5.55 1.93
CA ARG A 21 11.20 -5.32 1.86
C ARG A 21 11.70 -5.37 0.42
N THR A 22 11.27 -6.38 -0.30
CA THR A 22 11.66 -6.55 -1.70
C THR A 22 11.22 -5.37 -2.55
N LEU A 23 9.98 -4.91 -2.36
CA LEU A 23 9.46 -3.77 -3.12
C LEU A 23 10.23 -2.49 -2.83
N LEU A 24 10.52 -2.23 -1.56
CA LEU A 24 11.30 -1.05 -1.20
C LEU A 24 12.71 -1.11 -1.79
N ASP A 25 13.34 -2.29 -1.77
CA ASP A 25 14.67 -2.48 -2.36
C ASP A 25 14.65 -2.29 -3.88
N GLN A 26 13.52 -2.56 -4.52
CA GLN A 26 13.35 -2.37 -5.96
C GLN A 26 12.98 -0.93 -6.33
N GLY A 27 12.79 -0.05 -5.36
CA GLY A 27 12.48 1.34 -5.63
C GLY A 27 11.00 1.67 -5.67
N PHE A 28 10.13 0.76 -5.25
CA PHE A 28 8.71 1.06 -5.12
C PHE A 28 8.47 2.02 -3.97
N GLU A 29 7.49 2.90 -4.13
CA GLU A 29 7.08 3.81 -3.08
C GLU A 29 5.66 3.51 -2.65
N PHE A 30 5.37 3.74 -1.37
CA PHE A 30 4.03 3.52 -0.82
C PHE A 30 3.08 4.62 -1.27
N VAL A 31 1.89 4.22 -1.70
CA VAL A 31 0.85 5.17 -2.12
C VAL A 31 -0.21 5.31 -1.03
N THR A 32 -0.88 4.21 -0.69
CA THR A 32 -1.97 4.25 0.29
C THR A 32 -2.36 2.82 0.68
N ASN A 33 -3.11 2.72 1.76
CA ASN A 33 -3.86 1.51 2.08
C ASN A 33 -5.29 1.71 1.58
N ALA A 34 -5.82 0.72 0.89
CA ALA A 34 -7.16 0.79 0.33
C ALA A 34 -7.95 -0.46 0.69
N PHE A 35 -9.26 -0.35 0.80
CA PHE A 35 -10.11 -1.51 1.05
C PHE A 35 -10.02 -2.48 -0.13
N LYS A 36 -9.98 -3.76 0.19
CA LYS A 36 -10.11 -4.80 -0.82
C LYS A 36 -11.48 -4.72 -1.45
N ALA A 37 -11.57 -5.08 -2.73
CA ALA A 37 -12.85 -5.10 -3.42
C ALA A 37 -13.81 -6.01 -2.65
N GLY A 38 -15.00 -5.49 -2.33
CA GLY A 38 -15.98 -6.22 -1.55
C GLY A 38 -15.84 -6.10 -0.03
N ALA A 39 -14.77 -5.49 0.46
CA ALA A 39 -14.55 -5.35 1.91
C ALA A 39 -14.85 -3.94 2.43
N ALA A 40 -15.10 -2.98 1.55
CA ALA A 40 -15.41 -1.61 1.97
C ALA A 40 -16.75 -1.58 2.70
N PRO A 41 -16.86 -0.77 3.77
CA PRO A 41 -18.12 -0.62 4.47
C PRO A 41 -19.23 -0.13 3.56
N SER A 42 -20.47 -0.56 3.84
CA SER A 42 -21.62 -0.15 3.07
C SER A 42 -21.77 1.38 3.08
N GLY A 43 -22.03 1.96 1.93
CA GLY A 43 -22.21 3.41 1.80
C GLY A 43 -20.92 4.20 1.67
N MET A 44 -19.78 3.56 1.79
CA MET A 44 -18.50 4.23 1.65
C MET A 44 -18.17 4.42 0.17
N LYS A 45 -17.76 5.64 -0.19
CA LYS A 45 -17.45 5.98 -1.58
C LYS A 45 -15.93 6.02 -1.86
N ALA A 46 -15.14 5.42 -0.98
CA ALA A 46 -13.71 5.37 -1.19
C ALA A 46 -13.35 4.40 -2.32
N ARG A 47 -12.25 4.69 -3.01
CA ARG A 47 -11.75 3.78 -4.03
C ARG A 47 -11.27 2.48 -3.40
N THR A 48 -11.57 1.37 -4.06
CA THR A 48 -11.04 0.08 -3.66
C THR A 48 -9.58 -0.07 -4.13
N ASP A 49 -8.93 -1.13 -3.68
CA ASP A 49 -7.56 -1.45 -4.11
C ASP A 49 -7.49 -1.60 -5.63
N ARG A 50 -8.48 -2.26 -6.25
CA ARG A 50 -8.51 -2.43 -7.71
C ARG A 50 -8.60 -1.11 -8.45
N GLU A 51 -9.39 -0.19 -7.94
CA GLU A 51 -9.54 1.12 -8.57
C GLU A 51 -8.25 1.93 -8.50
N HIS A 52 -7.56 1.88 -7.36
CA HIS A 52 -6.26 2.52 -7.20
C HIS A 52 -5.22 1.93 -8.17
N VAL A 53 -5.18 0.60 -8.27
CA VAL A 53 -4.25 -0.08 -9.16
C VAL A 53 -4.50 0.35 -10.61
N ARG A 54 -5.76 0.30 -11.03
CA ARG A 54 -6.12 0.67 -12.41
C ARG A 54 -5.70 2.09 -12.73
N ARG A 55 -5.97 3.02 -11.83
CA ARG A 55 -5.64 4.42 -12.08
C ARG A 55 -4.13 4.64 -12.20
N LEU A 56 -3.37 4.04 -11.30
CA LEU A 56 -1.93 4.16 -11.35
C LEU A 56 -1.35 3.54 -12.62
N GLN A 57 -1.88 2.42 -13.06
CA GLN A 57 -1.45 1.80 -14.31
C GLN A 57 -1.78 2.67 -15.51
N GLN A 58 -2.94 3.32 -15.51
CA GLN A 58 -3.31 4.26 -16.57
C GLN A 58 -2.36 5.46 -16.61
N ASP A 59 -1.83 5.85 -15.47
CA ASP A 59 -0.85 6.94 -15.38
C ASP A 59 0.57 6.50 -15.71
N GLY A 60 0.77 5.24 -16.08
CA GLY A 60 2.07 4.73 -16.53
C GLY A 60 2.95 4.13 -15.45
N TYR A 61 2.44 3.96 -14.24
CA TYR A 61 3.23 3.36 -13.15
C TYR A 61 3.21 1.85 -13.19
N GLN A 62 4.29 1.25 -12.71
CA GLN A 62 4.27 -0.14 -12.30
C GLN A 62 3.63 -0.19 -10.92
N VAL A 63 2.76 -1.16 -10.68
CA VAL A 63 1.99 -1.23 -9.45
C VAL A 63 2.18 -2.60 -8.80
N ALA A 64 2.33 -2.60 -7.48
CA ALA A 64 2.35 -3.82 -6.68
C ALA A 64 1.37 -3.67 -5.53
N VAL A 65 0.85 -4.79 -5.04
CA VAL A 65 -0.09 -4.82 -3.93
C VAL A 65 0.40 -5.83 -2.91
N THR A 66 0.41 -5.42 -1.65
CA THR A 66 0.83 -6.28 -0.55
C THR A 66 -0.18 -6.25 0.59
N ALA A 67 0.10 -7.01 1.63
CA ALA A 67 -0.63 -6.88 2.88
C ALA A 67 -0.49 -5.47 3.44
N ALA A 68 -1.51 -5.01 4.14
CA ALA A 68 -1.53 -3.67 4.73
C ALA A 68 -1.46 -3.75 6.25
N TYR A 69 -0.83 -2.76 6.85
CA TYR A 69 -0.64 -2.67 8.30
C TYR A 69 -1.10 -1.30 8.79
N ASP A 70 -1.62 -1.24 10.00
CA ASP A 70 -2.05 0.02 10.59
C ASP A 70 -0.89 0.77 11.25
N GLU A 71 -1.21 1.88 11.92
CA GLU A 71 -0.20 2.71 12.58
C GLU A 71 0.54 1.97 13.69
N GLN A 72 -0.09 0.97 14.30
CA GLN A 72 0.53 0.12 15.30
C GLN A 72 1.23 -1.08 14.69
N ARG A 73 1.34 -1.11 13.37
CA ARG A 73 1.99 -2.17 12.61
C ARG A 73 1.28 -3.52 12.73
N GLN A 74 -0.03 -3.48 12.97
CA GLN A 74 -0.86 -4.67 13.00
C GLN A 74 -1.46 -4.93 11.63
N LEU A 75 -1.51 -6.19 11.24
CA LEU A 75 -2.07 -6.60 9.96
C LEU A 75 -3.55 -6.23 9.86
N ARG A 76 -3.94 -5.65 8.71
CA ARG A 76 -5.32 -5.28 8.43
C ARG A 76 -5.85 -6.10 7.26
N PRO A 77 -6.52 -7.23 7.52
CA PRO A 77 -6.94 -8.15 6.45
C PRO A 77 -7.91 -7.55 5.43
N SER A 78 -8.68 -6.53 5.81
CA SER A 78 -9.63 -5.89 4.90
C SER A 78 -9.01 -4.85 3.98
N LEU A 79 -7.72 -4.57 4.17
CA LEU A 79 -7.01 -3.54 3.40
C LEU A 79 -5.89 -4.17 2.58
N SER A 80 -5.53 -3.48 1.50
CA SER A 80 -4.34 -3.78 0.71
C SER A 80 -3.46 -2.55 0.67
N ALA A 81 -2.16 -2.75 0.76
CA ALA A 81 -1.19 -1.66 0.58
C ALA A 81 -0.86 -1.56 -0.90
N ILE A 82 -0.93 -0.36 -1.44
CA ILE A 82 -0.70 -0.08 -2.85
C ILE A 82 0.66 0.59 -2.99
N TRP A 83 1.47 0.07 -3.88
CA TRP A 83 2.83 0.54 -4.14
C TRP A 83 2.98 0.87 -5.61
N ARG A 84 3.83 1.85 -5.91
CA ARG A 84 4.09 2.23 -7.30
C ARG A 84 5.57 2.46 -7.54
N LYS A 85 5.95 2.31 -8.80
CA LYS A 85 7.30 2.59 -9.25
C LYS A 85 7.22 3.19 -10.65
N LYS A 86 7.97 4.23 -10.91
CA LYS A 86 8.05 4.78 -12.26
C LYS A 86 8.75 3.80 -13.17
N PRO A 87 8.27 3.63 -14.38
CA PRO A 87 8.90 2.73 -15.34
C PRO A 87 10.30 3.21 -15.75
#